data_ba1c98d47caed1404ee0509d0cc716b2
#
_entry.id   ba1c98d47caed1404ee0509d0cc716b2
#
_cell.length_a   1.000
_cell.length_b   1.000
_cell.length_c   1.000
_cell.angle_alpha   90.00
_cell.angle_beta   90.00
_cell.angle_gamma   90.00
#
_symmetry.space_group_name_H-M   'P 1'
#
loop_
_entity.id
_entity.type
_entity.pdbx_description
1 polymer ?
#
loop_
_entity_poly.entity_id
_entity_poly.type
_entity_poly.pdbx_seq_one_letter_code
_entity_poly.pdbx_strand_id
1 'polypeptide(L)'
;MQGRIVFLLEEPSMKFLLDRLLPRLLPGLIEGEHFQCVAHEGKSDLDRSIPRKLAAWREPGVRFVIVRDNDNAACVEIKTRMCKLCGEAGRPDTLIRLVCQELESWYLGDLKALAAAFDQAKANTPAQRKRFVDPDAWQKPSVEVKRLVPRFQKISGARAMGNQLDVPRNRSRSFQVFASGVRRVAAEMGHSD
;
A
#
# COMPACT_ATOMS: atom_id res chain seq x y z
N MET A 1 -25.12 -10.01 -4.25
CA MET A 1 -24.36 -8.74 -4.09
C MET A 1 -22.91 -9.13 -3.92
N GLN A 2 -22.06 -8.64 -4.79
CA GLN A 2 -20.61 -8.79 -4.61
C GLN A 2 -20.21 -8.00 -3.36
N GLY A 3 -19.41 -8.63 -2.47
CA GLY A 3 -18.92 -7.95 -1.28
C GLY A 3 -17.89 -6.88 -1.63
N ARG A 4 -17.49 -6.07 -0.64
CA ARG A 4 -16.50 -5.00 -0.84
C ARG A 4 -15.13 -5.38 -0.25
N ILE A 5 -14.06 -4.80 -0.79
CA ILE A 5 -12.71 -4.91 -0.23
C ILE A 5 -12.49 -3.72 0.72
N VAL A 6 -12.21 -4.00 2.00
CA VAL A 6 -11.90 -2.96 2.98
C VAL A 6 -10.42 -2.96 3.28
N PHE A 7 -9.76 -1.84 2.96
CA PHE A 7 -8.35 -1.62 3.26
C PHE A 7 -8.20 -0.93 4.61
N LEU A 8 -7.55 -1.58 5.58
CA LEU A 8 -7.14 -0.98 6.84
C LEU A 8 -5.67 -0.56 6.72
N LEU A 9 -5.44 0.75 6.76
CA LEU A 9 -4.17 1.37 6.41
C LEU A 9 -3.54 2.02 7.63
N GLU A 10 -2.23 1.90 7.79
CA GLU A 10 -1.53 2.44 8.95
C GLU A 10 -1.66 3.95 9.09
N GLU A 11 -1.64 4.68 7.96
CA GLU A 11 -1.58 6.13 7.98
C GLU A 11 -2.34 6.79 6.82
N PRO A 12 -2.67 8.09 6.95
CA PRO A 12 -3.41 8.82 5.92
C PRO A 12 -2.71 8.85 4.55
N SER A 13 -1.37 8.88 4.49
CA SER A 13 -0.65 8.90 3.21
C SER A 13 -0.90 7.63 2.39
N MET A 14 -1.01 6.47 3.04
CA MET A 14 -1.39 5.22 2.37
C MET A 14 -2.78 5.32 1.74
N LYS A 15 -3.75 5.93 2.47
CA LYS A 15 -5.08 6.15 1.92
C LYS A 15 -5.03 7.03 0.66
N PHE A 16 -4.38 8.19 0.73
CA PHE A 16 -4.29 9.10 -0.42
C PHE A 16 -3.58 8.50 -1.63
N LEU A 17 -2.61 7.61 -1.40
CA LEU A 17 -1.99 6.83 -2.46
C LEU A 17 -3.00 5.85 -3.07
N LEU A 18 -3.64 5.02 -2.24
CA LEU A 18 -4.49 3.92 -2.69
C LEU A 18 -5.80 4.40 -3.32
N ASP A 19 -6.40 5.47 -2.84
CA ASP A 19 -7.58 6.09 -3.46
C ASP A 19 -7.34 6.45 -4.96
N ARG A 20 -6.08 6.68 -5.35
CA ARG A 20 -5.69 6.96 -6.75
C ARG A 20 -5.15 5.75 -7.49
N LEU A 21 -4.47 4.87 -6.78
CA LEU A 21 -3.85 3.69 -7.36
C LEU A 21 -4.86 2.57 -7.63
N LEU A 22 -5.78 2.30 -6.69
CA LEU A 22 -6.69 1.17 -6.76
C LEU A 22 -7.60 1.20 -8.01
N PRO A 23 -8.21 2.32 -8.44
CA PRO A 23 -9.01 2.36 -9.67
C PRO A 23 -8.20 2.01 -10.92
N ARG A 24 -6.88 2.20 -10.89
CA ARG A 24 -5.95 1.85 -11.98
C ARG A 24 -5.42 0.44 -11.86
N LEU A 25 -5.31 -0.07 -10.64
CA LEU A 25 -4.87 -1.45 -10.34
C LEU A 25 -5.98 -2.46 -10.58
N LEU A 26 -7.22 -2.05 -10.32
CA LEU A 26 -8.46 -2.83 -10.41
C LEU A 26 -9.48 -2.05 -11.25
N PRO A 27 -9.33 -2.03 -12.60
CA PRO A 27 -10.27 -1.34 -13.46
C PRO A 27 -11.71 -1.82 -13.24
N GLY A 28 -12.66 -0.88 -13.28
CA GLY A 28 -14.07 -1.18 -13.02
C GLY A 28 -14.50 -1.16 -11.54
N LEU A 29 -13.56 -1.20 -10.58
CA LEU A 29 -13.91 -1.08 -9.16
C LEU A 29 -14.02 0.39 -8.72
N ILE A 30 -15.11 0.71 -8.03
CA ILE A 30 -15.47 2.07 -7.60
C ILE A 30 -15.30 2.19 -6.09
N GLU A 31 -14.63 3.28 -5.64
CA GLU A 31 -14.51 3.58 -4.21
C GLU A 31 -15.91 3.84 -3.60
N GLY A 32 -16.12 3.34 -2.38
CA GLY A 32 -17.39 3.43 -1.68
C GLY A 32 -18.40 2.32 -2.03
N GLU A 33 -18.27 1.72 -3.20
CA GLU A 33 -19.11 0.61 -3.67
C GLU A 33 -18.36 -0.73 -3.59
N HIS A 34 -17.26 -0.85 -4.31
CA HIS A 34 -16.49 -2.10 -4.42
C HIS A 34 -15.30 -2.15 -3.47
N PHE A 35 -14.75 -1.02 -3.08
CA PHE A 35 -13.69 -0.94 -2.08
C PHE A 35 -13.79 0.31 -1.21
N GLN A 36 -13.16 0.26 -0.04
CA GLN A 36 -13.07 1.38 0.90
C GLN A 36 -11.71 1.39 1.58
N CYS A 37 -11.10 2.58 1.69
CA CYS A 37 -9.85 2.80 2.39
C CYS A 37 -10.09 3.48 3.74
N VAL A 38 -9.67 2.84 4.84
CA VAL A 38 -9.78 3.33 6.22
C VAL A 38 -8.38 3.56 6.77
N ALA A 39 -7.99 4.82 6.92
CA ALA A 39 -6.71 5.19 7.50
C ALA A 39 -6.76 5.21 9.04
N HIS A 40 -5.61 5.01 9.65
CA HIS A 40 -5.37 5.09 11.10
C HIS A 40 -4.27 6.12 11.39
N GLU A 41 -4.09 6.43 12.68
CA GLU A 41 -3.07 7.36 13.16
C GLU A 41 -1.77 6.65 13.56
N GLY A 42 -1.32 5.73 12.70
CA GLY A 42 -0.10 4.95 12.87
C GLY A 42 -0.34 3.52 13.38
N LYS A 43 0.76 2.77 13.50
CA LYS A 43 0.75 1.33 13.79
C LYS A 43 0.01 0.93 15.08
N SER A 44 0.16 1.72 16.14
CA SER A 44 -0.50 1.40 17.42
C SER A 44 -2.02 1.57 17.35
N ASP A 45 -2.50 2.55 16.59
CA ASP A 45 -3.92 2.74 16.37
C ASP A 45 -4.48 1.66 15.44
N LEU A 46 -3.79 1.33 14.38
CA LEU A 46 -4.13 0.22 13.49
C LEU A 46 -4.24 -1.09 14.29
N ASP A 47 -3.19 -1.48 15.03
CA ASP A 47 -3.14 -2.74 15.78
C ASP A 47 -4.31 -2.86 16.79
N ARG A 48 -4.66 -1.77 17.48
CA ARG A 48 -5.81 -1.74 18.40
C ARG A 48 -7.16 -1.79 17.69
N SER A 49 -7.24 -1.26 16.48
CA SER A 49 -8.50 -1.18 15.73
C SER A 49 -8.85 -2.47 15.02
N ILE A 50 -7.85 -3.26 14.58
CA ILE A 50 -8.04 -4.50 13.80
C ILE A 50 -9.08 -5.42 14.45
N PRO A 51 -8.92 -5.93 15.69
CA PRO A 51 -9.86 -6.91 16.24
C PRO A 51 -11.28 -6.34 16.34
N ARG A 52 -11.43 -5.08 16.73
CA ARG A 52 -12.73 -4.43 16.87
C ARG A 52 -13.42 -4.23 15.54
N LYS A 53 -12.71 -3.70 14.53
CA LYS A 53 -13.28 -3.44 13.20
C LYS A 53 -13.64 -4.73 12.49
N LEU A 54 -12.75 -5.73 12.51
CA LEU A 54 -13.00 -7.01 11.86
C LEU A 54 -14.21 -7.73 12.46
N ALA A 55 -14.31 -7.80 13.80
CA ALA A 55 -15.42 -8.44 14.48
C ALA A 55 -16.76 -7.70 14.34
N ALA A 56 -16.71 -6.35 14.32
CA ALA A 56 -17.91 -5.52 14.22
C ALA A 56 -18.47 -5.38 12.79
N TRP A 57 -17.69 -5.69 11.77
CA TRP A 57 -18.10 -5.50 10.38
C TRP A 57 -19.12 -6.54 9.95
N ARG A 58 -20.37 -6.11 9.71
CA ARG A 58 -21.52 -7.00 9.45
C ARG A 58 -21.87 -7.14 7.97
N GLU A 59 -21.24 -6.38 7.09
CA GLU A 59 -21.50 -6.46 5.65
C GLU A 59 -21.12 -7.85 5.10
N PRO A 60 -22.05 -8.55 4.41
CA PRO A 60 -21.79 -9.88 3.87
C PRO A 60 -20.76 -9.84 2.74
N GLY A 61 -19.92 -10.89 2.64
CA GLY A 61 -18.96 -11.04 1.56
C GLY A 61 -17.75 -10.08 1.60
N VAL A 62 -17.62 -9.28 2.67
CA VAL A 62 -16.49 -8.34 2.82
C VAL A 62 -15.17 -9.10 2.96
N ARG A 63 -14.14 -8.61 2.26
CA ARG A 63 -12.75 -9.07 2.39
C ARG A 63 -11.89 -7.93 2.93
N PHE A 64 -10.94 -8.25 3.79
CA PHE A 64 -10.05 -7.25 4.39
C PHE A 64 -8.63 -7.34 3.84
N VAL A 65 -8.04 -6.18 3.63
CA VAL A 65 -6.62 -6.02 3.28
C VAL A 65 -6.00 -5.06 4.29
N ILE A 66 -4.98 -5.49 5.01
CA ILE A 66 -4.23 -4.65 5.94
C ILE A 66 -2.91 -4.26 5.27
N VAL A 67 -2.60 -2.96 5.26
CA VAL A 67 -1.33 -2.43 4.73
C VAL A 67 -0.65 -1.60 5.80
N ARG A 68 0.61 -1.93 6.09
CA ARG A 68 1.43 -1.17 7.05
C ARG A 68 2.91 -1.23 6.70
N ASP A 69 3.66 -0.26 7.19
CA ASP A 69 5.11 -0.22 7.12
C ASP A 69 5.73 -1.24 8.09
N ASN A 70 6.86 -1.85 7.74
CA ASN A 70 7.58 -2.71 8.67
C ASN A 70 8.58 -1.94 9.57
N ASP A 71 8.94 -0.70 9.23
CA ASP A 71 9.82 0.16 10.02
C ASP A 71 11.13 -0.53 10.46
N ASN A 72 11.77 -1.24 9.56
CA ASN A 72 12.96 -2.06 9.83
C ASN A 72 12.76 -3.24 10.83
N ALA A 73 11.53 -3.56 11.23
CA ALA A 73 11.25 -4.72 12.06
C ALA A 73 11.13 -6.00 11.20
N ALA A 74 11.23 -7.16 11.85
CA ALA A 74 11.12 -8.44 11.18
C ALA A 74 9.72 -8.67 10.58
N CYS A 75 9.63 -8.72 9.25
CA CYS A 75 8.35 -8.89 8.54
C CYS A 75 7.59 -10.14 8.97
N VAL A 76 8.29 -11.24 9.26
CA VAL A 76 7.68 -12.50 9.68
C VAL A 76 6.96 -12.32 11.01
N GLU A 77 7.60 -11.69 12.00
CA GLU A 77 7.03 -11.47 13.33
C GLU A 77 5.79 -10.57 13.26
N ILE A 78 5.89 -9.44 12.53
CA ILE A 78 4.74 -8.54 12.34
C ILE A 78 3.58 -9.30 11.71
N LYS A 79 3.83 -10.03 10.63
CA LYS A 79 2.81 -10.77 9.90
C LYS A 79 2.16 -11.84 10.76
N THR A 80 2.95 -12.62 11.50
CA THR A 80 2.46 -13.66 12.42
C THR A 80 1.52 -13.06 13.48
N ARG A 81 1.94 -11.95 14.12
CA ARG A 81 1.11 -11.24 15.09
C ARG A 81 -0.19 -10.75 14.49
N MET A 82 -0.16 -10.15 13.31
CA MET A 82 -1.35 -9.63 12.64
C MET A 82 -2.29 -10.76 12.18
N CYS A 83 -1.75 -11.87 11.66
CA CYS A 83 -2.54 -13.06 11.33
C CYS A 83 -3.29 -13.59 12.57
N LYS A 84 -2.62 -13.63 13.74
CA LYS A 84 -3.24 -14.04 15.00
C LYS A 84 -4.40 -13.11 15.35
N LEU A 85 -4.20 -11.78 15.34
CA LEU A 85 -5.26 -10.80 15.62
C LEU A 85 -6.47 -10.95 14.68
N CYS A 86 -6.22 -11.18 13.40
CA CYS A 86 -7.28 -11.38 12.41
C CYS A 86 -8.03 -12.70 12.64
N GLY A 87 -7.31 -13.78 12.96
CA GLY A 87 -7.92 -15.09 13.28
C GLY A 87 -8.80 -15.04 14.52
N GLU A 88 -8.32 -14.41 15.60
CA GLU A 88 -9.09 -14.20 16.84
C GLU A 88 -10.33 -13.33 16.62
N ALA A 89 -10.29 -12.41 15.64
CA ALA A 89 -11.45 -11.61 15.23
C ALA A 89 -12.41 -12.34 14.25
N GLY A 90 -12.18 -13.62 13.96
CA GLY A 90 -13.01 -14.41 13.06
C GLY A 90 -12.79 -14.11 11.56
N ARG A 91 -11.65 -13.50 11.20
CA ARG A 91 -11.30 -13.12 9.80
C ARG A 91 -9.90 -13.65 9.40
N PRO A 92 -9.68 -14.98 9.44
CA PRO A 92 -8.37 -15.56 9.11
C PRO A 92 -7.98 -15.37 7.64
N ASP A 93 -8.94 -15.07 6.77
CA ASP A 93 -8.79 -14.80 5.34
C ASP A 93 -8.31 -13.38 5.02
N THR A 94 -8.06 -12.55 6.03
CA THR A 94 -7.56 -11.18 5.86
C THR A 94 -6.18 -11.17 5.19
N LEU A 95 -6.07 -10.41 4.10
CA LEU A 95 -4.81 -10.25 3.39
C LEU A 95 -3.92 -9.23 4.13
N ILE A 96 -2.73 -9.64 4.58
CA ILE A 96 -1.76 -8.75 5.23
C ILE A 96 -0.64 -8.43 4.26
N ARG A 97 -0.36 -7.15 4.04
CA ARG A 97 0.72 -6.62 3.20
C ARG A 97 1.58 -5.65 3.98
N LEU A 98 2.87 -5.97 4.03
CA LEU A 98 3.87 -5.11 4.64
C LEU A 98 4.59 -4.36 3.53
N VAL A 99 4.72 -3.05 3.70
CA VAL A 99 5.60 -2.21 2.92
C VAL A 99 7.00 -2.33 3.53
N CYS A 100 8.00 -2.57 2.71
CA CYS A 100 9.38 -2.64 3.20
C CYS A 100 9.86 -1.25 3.59
N GLN A 101 10.21 -1.12 4.85
CA GLN A 101 10.63 0.08 5.57
C GLN A 101 9.53 1.12 5.65
N GLU A 102 9.33 1.94 4.62
CA GLU A 102 8.38 3.05 4.55
C GLU A 102 7.69 3.05 3.19
N LEU A 103 6.50 3.64 3.12
CA LEU A 103 5.71 3.74 1.87
C LEU A 103 6.53 4.30 0.70
N GLU A 104 7.49 5.16 0.98
CA GLU A 104 8.37 5.78 0.00
C GLU A 104 9.28 4.79 -0.74
N SER A 105 9.46 3.56 -0.25
CA SER A 105 10.14 2.50 -1.01
C SER A 105 9.42 2.18 -2.32
N TRP A 106 8.09 2.25 -2.32
CA TRP A 106 7.29 2.09 -3.53
C TRP A 106 7.53 3.21 -4.54
N TYR A 107 7.80 4.43 -4.06
CA TYR A 107 8.13 5.60 -4.92
C TYR A 107 9.52 5.45 -5.53
N LEU A 108 10.51 5.00 -4.75
CA LEU A 108 11.86 4.69 -5.23
C LEU A 108 11.86 3.51 -6.22
N GLY A 109 10.88 2.62 -6.13
CA GLY A 109 10.67 1.51 -7.05
C GLY A 109 10.30 1.94 -8.46
N ASP A 110 9.70 3.14 -8.62
CA ASP A 110 9.30 3.69 -9.91
C ASP A 110 9.77 5.15 -10.07
N LEU A 111 11.06 5.32 -10.33
CA LEU A 111 11.66 6.65 -10.49
C LEU A 111 11.08 7.44 -11.68
N LYS A 112 10.51 6.76 -12.69
CA LYS A 112 9.82 7.43 -13.80
C LYS A 112 8.52 8.07 -13.29
N ALA A 113 7.77 7.35 -12.47
CA ALA A 113 6.58 7.90 -11.80
C ALA A 113 6.95 9.06 -10.88
N LEU A 114 8.02 8.90 -10.06
CA LEU A 114 8.50 9.95 -9.17
C LEU A 114 8.89 11.22 -9.94
N ALA A 115 9.64 11.08 -11.04
CA ALA A 115 10.03 12.19 -11.89
C ALA A 115 8.83 12.92 -12.51
N ALA A 116 7.83 12.16 -12.98
CA ALA A 116 6.63 12.71 -13.59
C ALA A 116 5.71 13.38 -12.55
N ALA A 117 5.54 12.79 -11.37
CA ALA A 117 4.67 13.31 -10.32
C ALA A 117 5.11 14.69 -9.79
N PHE A 118 6.40 15.00 -9.87
CA PHE A 118 6.99 16.22 -9.28
C PHE A 118 7.72 17.11 -10.28
N ASP A 119 7.67 16.81 -11.57
CA ASP A 119 8.43 17.50 -12.62
C ASP A 119 9.93 17.55 -12.29
N GLN A 120 10.47 16.42 -11.87
CA GLN A 120 11.86 16.25 -11.42
C GLN A 120 12.62 15.25 -12.29
N ALA A 121 12.97 15.65 -13.52
CA ALA A 121 13.69 14.78 -14.47
C ALA A 121 14.96 14.17 -13.87
N LYS A 122 15.64 14.89 -12.96
CA LYS A 122 16.86 14.43 -12.27
C LYS A 122 16.61 13.21 -11.35
N ALA A 123 15.38 12.96 -10.93
CA ALA A 123 15.04 11.78 -10.14
C ALA A 123 15.14 10.48 -10.94
N ASN A 124 15.04 10.52 -12.28
CA ASN A 124 15.03 9.33 -13.14
C ASN A 124 16.25 9.23 -14.07
N THR A 125 17.44 9.58 -13.60
CA THR A 125 18.67 9.40 -14.36
C THR A 125 19.16 7.94 -14.35
N PRO A 126 20.02 7.53 -15.31
CA PRO A 126 20.66 6.21 -15.27
C PRO A 126 21.36 5.91 -13.95
N ALA A 127 22.05 6.91 -13.37
CA ALA A 127 22.72 6.78 -12.08
C ALA A 127 21.71 6.50 -10.94
N GLN A 128 20.59 7.21 -10.90
CA GLN A 128 19.55 6.98 -9.89
C GLN A 128 18.89 5.60 -10.07
N ARG A 129 18.61 5.19 -11.31
CA ARG A 129 18.07 3.84 -11.57
C ARG A 129 19.02 2.72 -11.13
N LYS A 130 20.33 2.93 -11.25
CA LYS A 130 21.35 2.00 -10.75
C LYS A 130 21.39 2.01 -9.22
N ARG A 131 21.30 3.20 -8.60
CA ARG A 131 21.32 3.38 -7.14
C ARG A 131 20.13 2.70 -6.46
N PHE A 132 18.92 2.83 -7.01
CA PHE A 132 17.68 2.28 -6.47
C PHE A 132 17.22 1.00 -7.18
N VAL A 133 18.19 0.12 -7.53
CA VAL A 133 17.88 -1.18 -8.14
C VAL A 133 17.06 -2.07 -7.20
N ASP A 134 17.31 -2.00 -5.91
CA ASP A 134 16.54 -2.63 -4.84
C ASP A 134 16.03 -1.54 -3.87
N PRO A 135 14.83 -1.00 -4.12
CA PRO A 135 14.28 0.08 -3.32
C PRO A 135 13.87 -0.37 -1.90
N ASP A 136 13.57 -1.66 -1.72
CA ASP A 136 13.13 -2.22 -0.45
C ASP A 136 14.29 -2.44 0.55
N ALA A 137 15.55 -2.36 0.09
CA ALA A 137 16.74 -2.47 0.94
C ALA A 137 17.12 -1.17 1.67
N TRP A 138 16.52 -0.04 1.33
CA TRP A 138 16.84 1.26 1.92
C TRP A 138 16.17 1.42 3.29
N GLN A 139 16.97 1.73 4.33
CA GLN A 139 16.45 1.87 5.71
C GLN A 139 15.56 3.09 5.91
N LYS A 140 15.78 4.17 5.14
CA LYS A 140 15.06 5.44 5.23
C LYS A 140 14.65 5.95 3.84
N PRO A 141 13.71 5.26 3.16
CA PRO A 141 13.22 5.65 1.84
C PRO A 141 12.71 7.09 1.77
N SER A 142 12.04 7.57 2.84
CA SER A 142 11.52 8.94 2.91
C SER A 142 12.62 10.01 2.80
N VAL A 143 13.80 9.76 3.39
CA VAL A 143 14.97 10.65 3.26
C VAL A 143 15.47 10.68 1.82
N GLU A 144 15.51 9.52 1.16
CA GLU A 144 15.97 9.43 -0.23
C GLU A 144 14.98 10.11 -1.19
N VAL A 145 13.68 9.93 -0.98
CA VAL A 145 12.67 10.65 -1.77
C VAL A 145 12.82 12.17 -1.62
N LYS A 146 13.02 12.67 -0.40
CA LYS A 146 13.26 14.11 -0.15
C LYS A 146 14.55 14.62 -0.82
N ARG A 147 15.60 13.80 -0.91
CA ARG A 147 16.82 14.16 -1.65
C ARG A 147 16.57 14.30 -3.16
N LEU A 148 15.77 13.41 -3.73
CA LEU A 148 15.39 13.46 -5.14
C LEU A 148 14.38 14.56 -5.44
N VAL A 149 13.47 14.80 -4.50
CA VAL A 149 12.34 15.75 -4.60
C VAL A 149 12.32 16.62 -3.34
N PRO A 150 13.09 17.73 -3.26
CA PRO A 150 13.18 18.55 -2.05
C PRO A 150 11.84 19.13 -1.55
N ARG A 151 10.89 19.33 -2.47
CA ARG A 151 9.53 19.84 -2.15
C ARG A 151 8.53 18.74 -1.79
N PHE A 152 8.98 17.49 -1.65
CA PHE A 152 8.10 16.37 -1.31
C PHE A 152 7.38 16.61 0.02
N GLN A 153 6.06 16.48 -0.02
CA GLN A 153 5.18 16.50 1.16
C GLN A 153 4.43 15.17 1.22
N LYS A 154 4.36 14.55 2.39
CA LYS A 154 3.90 13.17 2.56
C LYS A 154 2.52 12.92 1.96
N ILE A 155 1.52 13.75 2.30
CA ILE A 155 0.13 13.57 1.87
C ILE A 155 -0.08 13.93 0.39
N SER A 156 0.33 15.13 -0.03
CA SER A 156 0.19 15.55 -1.43
C SER A 156 1.07 14.72 -2.36
N GLY A 157 2.24 14.28 -1.86
CA GLY A 157 3.14 13.39 -2.56
C GLY A 157 2.54 12.01 -2.79
N ALA A 158 1.92 11.43 -1.77
CA ALA A 158 1.22 10.15 -1.89
C ALA A 158 0.11 10.21 -2.96
N ARG A 159 -0.70 11.29 -2.96
CA ARG A 159 -1.74 11.52 -3.97
C ARG A 159 -1.15 11.64 -5.38
N ALA A 160 -0.06 12.40 -5.54
CA ALA A 160 0.60 12.55 -6.83
C ALA A 160 1.17 11.20 -7.33
N MET A 161 1.84 10.45 -6.45
CA MET A 161 2.38 9.14 -6.78
C MET A 161 1.29 8.12 -7.14
N GLY A 162 0.14 8.13 -6.47
CA GLY A 162 -0.98 7.25 -6.77
C GLY A 162 -1.48 7.36 -8.23
N ASN A 163 -1.37 8.55 -8.82
CA ASN A 163 -1.70 8.78 -10.23
C ASN A 163 -0.62 8.29 -11.21
N GLN A 164 0.61 8.06 -10.76
CA GLN A 164 1.76 7.82 -11.64
C GLN A 164 2.39 6.42 -11.50
N LEU A 165 2.27 5.78 -10.31
CA LEU A 165 2.84 4.46 -10.09
C LEU A 165 2.32 3.46 -11.11
N ASP A 166 3.23 2.63 -11.62
CA ASP A 166 2.94 1.65 -12.66
C ASP A 166 3.45 0.27 -12.21
N VAL A 167 2.54 -0.71 -12.15
CA VAL A 167 2.86 -2.04 -11.59
C VAL A 167 3.97 -2.74 -12.36
N PRO A 168 3.92 -2.86 -13.70
CA PRO A 168 4.97 -3.52 -14.48
C PRO A 168 6.35 -2.87 -14.32
N ARG A 169 6.40 -1.56 -14.10
CA ARG A 169 7.66 -0.80 -14.05
C ARG A 169 8.26 -0.74 -12.65
N ASN A 170 7.44 -0.87 -11.62
CA ASN A 170 7.88 -0.71 -10.23
C ASN A 170 8.77 -1.87 -9.79
N ARG A 171 9.96 -1.57 -9.26
CA ARG A 171 10.96 -2.56 -8.82
C ARG A 171 10.83 -2.98 -7.36
N SER A 172 10.01 -2.28 -6.56
CA SER A 172 9.78 -2.68 -5.18
C SER A 172 9.07 -4.02 -5.12
N ARG A 173 9.72 -4.99 -4.47
CA ARG A 173 9.15 -6.32 -4.28
C ARG A 173 7.90 -6.27 -3.41
N SER A 174 7.92 -5.42 -2.37
CA SER A 174 6.76 -5.26 -1.48
C SER A 174 5.56 -4.68 -2.23
N PHE A 175 5.77 -3.76 -3.17
CA PHE A 175 4.72 -3.23 -4.05
C PHE A 175 4.16 -4.31 -5.00
N GLN A 176 5.02 -5.10 -5.62
CA GLN A 176 4.59 -6.20 -6.51
C GLN A 176 3.74 -7.22 -5.76
N VAL A 177 4.16 -7.60 -4.55
CA VAL A 177 3.44 -8.53 -3.68
C VAL A 177 2.10 -7.93 -3.22
N PHE A 178 2.06 -6.62 -2.94
CA PHE A 178 0.81 -5.92 -2.66
C PHE A 178 -0.14 -5.99 -3.86
N ALA A 179 0.31 -5.55 -5.03
CA ALA A 179 -0.52 -5.47 -6.23
C ALA A 179 -1.07 -6.85 -6.64
N SER A 180 -0.23 -7.89 -6.67
CA SER A 180 -0.67 -9.25 -7.00
C SER A 180 -1.66 -9.81 -5.98
N GLY A 181 -1.44 -9.53 -4.69
CA GLY A 181 -2.35 -9.98 -3.64
C GLY A 181 -3.71 -9.31 -3.69
N VAL A 182 -3.75 -8.02 -3.98
CA VAL A 182 -5.02 -7.28 -4.12
C VAL A 182 -5.80 -7.75 -5.34
N ARG A 183 -5.14 -7.95 -6.50
CA ARG A 183 -5.79 -8.52 -7.69
C ARG A 183 -6.36 -9.91 -7.41
N ARG A 184 -5.62 -10.75 -6.69
CA ARG A 184 -6.13 -12.08 -6.31
C ARG A 184 -7.38 -11.97 -5.44
N VAL A 185 -7.40 -11.11 -4.43
CA VAL A 185 -8.61 -10.89 -3.59
C VAL A 185 -9.79 -10.42 -4.44
N ALA A 186 -9.57 -9.48 -5.36
CA ALA A 186 -10.62 -8.99 -6.25
C ALA A 186 -11.18 -10.13 -7.13
N ALA A 187 -10.31 -10.94 -7.73
CA ALA A 187 -10.71 -12.08 -8.56
C ALA A 187 -11.50 -13.15 -7.76
N GLU A 188 -11.05 -13.47 -6.52
CA GLU A 188 -11.77 -14.38 -5.61
C GLU A 188 -13.18 -13.87 -5.24
N MET A 189 -13.42 -12.56 -5.32
CA MET A 189 -14.71 -11.93 -5.10
C MET A 189 -15.57 -11.79 -6.37
N GLY A 190 -15.08 -12.29 -7.52
CA GLY A 190 -15.77 -12.19 -8.79
C GLY A 190 -15.59 -10.85 -9.52
N HIS A 191 -14.67 -10.01 -9.04
CA HIS A 191 -14.23 -8.81 -9.75
C HIS A 191 -13.03 -9.19 -10.65
N SER A 192 -13.31 -9.84 -11.77
CA SER A 192 -12.31 -10.15 -12.79
C SER A 192 -12.28 -9.05 -13.85
N ASP A 193 -11.07 -8.79 -14.42
CA ASP A 193 -10.86 -7.88 -15.55
C ASP A 193 -11.68 -8.29 -16.78
#